data_01fe51dd2f1eddd929400b247b843a04
#
_entry.id   01fe51dd2f1eddd929400b247b843a04
#
_cell.length_a   1.000
_cell.length_b   1.000
_cell.length_c   1.000
_cell.angle_alpha   90.00
_cell.angle_beta   90.00
_cell.angle_gamma   90.00
#
_symmetry.space_group_name_H-M   'P 1'
#
loop_
_entity.id
_entity.type
_entity.pdbx_description
1 polymer ?
#
loop_
_entity_poly.entity_id
_entity_poly.type
_entity_poly.pdbx_seq_one_letter_code
_entity_poly.pdbx_strand_id
1 'polypeptide(L)'
;MLATLDPYGWPHPALVSYAEILALDAARLRLGLHAGSRPSRHLRESGRATLVFADGELCCYVKVEGLALPGAPSAPGLARFELVVHDVLEDRAEGEEAGARLASGLTIDWRGDPAAVAGRLAWLRAALRE
;
A
#
# COMPACT_ATOMS: atom_id res chain seq x y z
N MET A 1 -1.90 -3.29 -4.20
CA MET A 1 -1.32 -2.32 -5.17
C MET A 1 -1.60 -0.90 -4.68
N LEU A 2 -0.72 0.04 -4.98
CA LEU A 2 -0.88 1.47 -4.65
C LEU A 2 -0.91 2.26 -5.95
N ALA A 3 -1.90 3.12 -6.16
CA ALA A 3 -1.94 4.08 -7.24
C ALA A 3 -1.79 5.50 -6.68
N THR A 4 -0.73 6.20 -7.07
CA THR A 4 -0.47 7.60 -6.74
C THR A 4 -0.68 8.49 -7.96
N LEU A 5 -0.75 9.80 -7.79
CA LEU A 5 -0.85 10.75 -8.89
C LEU A 5 0.52 11.33 -9.20
N ASP A 6 0.91 11.28 -10.47
CA ASP A 6 2.11 11.98 -10.93
C ASP A 6 1.86 13.52 -11.06
N PRO A 7 2.89 14.34 -11.32
CA PRO A 7 2.72 15.80 -11.45
C PRO A 7 1.81 16.25 -12.60
N TYR A 8 1.51 15.37 -13.53
CA TYR A 8 0.61 15.64 -14.68
C TYR A 8 -0.82 15.15 -14.42
N GLY A 9 -1.08 14.54 -13.24
CA GLY A 9 -2.37 13.99 -12.87
C GLY A 9 -2.63 12.57 -13.36
N TRP A 10 -1.62 11.87 -13.90
CA TRP A 10 -1.76 10.48 -14.31
C TRP A 10 -1.64 9.54 -13.11
N PRO A 11 -2.51 8.52 -13.02
CA PRO A 11 -2.36 7.46 -12.05
C PRO A 11 -1.05 6.69 -12.27
N HIS A 12 -0.23 6.59 -11.25
CA HIS A 12 1.02 5.84 -11.25
C HIS A 12 0.89 4.61 -10.34
N PRO A 13 0.66 3.41 -10.90
CA PRO A 13 0.55 2.19 -10.12
C PRO A 13 1.92 1.73 -9.62
N ALA A 14 1.95 1.22 -8.40
CA ALA A 14 3.13 0.62 -7.79
C ALA A 14 2.73 -0.63 -7.00
N LEU A 15 3.60 -1.62 -7.00
CA LEU A 15 3.43 -2.78 -6.15
C LEU A 15 3.90 -2.45 -4.74
N VAL A 16 3.06 -2.78 -3.78
CA VAL A 16 3.38 -2.71 -2.35
C VAL A 16 3.04 -4.05 -1.73
N SER A 17 3.91 -4.52 -0.87
CA SER A 17 3.69 -5.75 -0.11
C SER A 17 2.85 -5.47 1.15
N TYR A 18 2.27 -6.52 1.72
CA TYR A 18 1.55 -6.41 2.98
C TYR A 18 2.45 -5.93 4.15
N ALA A 19 3.76 -6.09 4.04
CA ALA A 19 4.72 -5.64 5.06
C ALA A 19 4.93 -4.12 5.03
N GLU A 20 4.65 -3.47 3.91
CA GLU A 20 4.77 -2.02 3.72
C GLU A 20 3.53 -1.27 4.20
N ILE A 21 2.46 -2.00 4.58
CA ILE A 21 1.20 -1.43 5.05
C ILE A 21 0.88 -1.97 6.43
N LEU A 22 0.53 -1.08 7.35
CA LEU A 22 0.10 -1.41 8.71
C LEU A 22 -1.23 -0.72 9.00
N ALA A 23 -2.28 -1.49 9.26
CA ALA A 23 -3.54 -0.95 9.77
C ALA A 23 -3.35 -0.51 11.23
N LEU A 24 -3.70 0.73 11.53
CA LEU A 24 -3.72 1.27 12.88
C LEU A 24 -5.11 1.11 13.51
N ASP A 25 -6.12 1.41 12.74
CA ASP A 25 -7.54 1.24 13.07
C ASP A 25 -8.38 1.14 11.78
N ALA A 26 -9.70 1.23 11.89
CA ALA A 26 -10.60 1.13 10.76
C ALA A 26 -10.49 2.29 9.73
N ALA A 27 -9.91 3.41 10.12
CA ALA A 27 -9.84 4.61 9.29
C ALA A 27 -8.40 5.05 8.98
N ARG A 28 -7.40 4.44 9.60
CA ARG A 28 -6.01 4.87 9.47
C ARG A 28 -5.07 3.71 9.20
N LEU A 29 -4.17 3.96 8.26
CA LEU A 29 -3.12 3.02 7.87
C LEU A 29 -1.77 3.74 7.98
N ARG A 30 -0.70 2.99 8.14
CA ARG A 30 0.66 3.46 7.86
C ARG A 30 1.21 2.76 6.64
N LEU A 31 1.90 3.54 5.82
CA LEU A 31 2.56 3.07 4.60
C LEU A 31 4.04 3.42 4.67
N GLY A 32 4.89 2.44 4.36
CA GLY A 32 6.32 2.62 4.19
C GLY A 32 6.72 2.42 2.75
N LEU A 33 7.44 3.39 2.19
CA LEU A 33 7.94 3.34 0.82
C LEU A 33 9.44 3.65 0.82
N HIS A 34 10.17 3.17 -0.18
CA HIS A 34 11.54 3.63 -0.38
C HIS A 34 11.55 5.16 -0.58
N ALA A 35 12.37 5.88 0.20
CA ALA A 35 12.33 7.35 0.27
C ALA A 35 12.55 8.05 -1.09
N GLY A 36 13.37 7.46 -1.96
CA GLY A 36 13.66 7.95 -3.31
C GLY A 36 12.72 7.46 -4.40
N SER A 37 11.67 6.68 -4.06
CA SER A 37 10.75 6.14 -5.06
C SER A 37 9.80 7.20 -5.62
N ARG A 38 9.31 6.97 -6.85
CA ARG A 38 8.29 7.83 -7.46
C ARG A 38 7.01 7.89 -6.63
N PRO A 39 6.44 6.78 -6.16
CA PRO A 39 5.24 6.83 -5.31
C PRO A 39 5.44 7.66 -4.04
N SER A 40 6.61 7.58 -3.41
CA SER A 40 6.94 8.38 -2.23
C SER A 40 6.93 9.89 -2.52
N ARG A 41 7.48 10.28 -3.66
CA ARG A 41 7.48 11.68 -4.11
C ARG A 41 6.06 12.15 -4.45
N HIS A 42 5.33 11.38 -5.26
CA HIS A 42 3.95 11.70 -5.66
C HIS A 42 3.04 11.87 -4.45
N LEU A 43 3.17 10.99 -3.46
CA LEU A 43 2.33 11.07 -2.26
C LEU A 43 2.67 12.28 -1.40
N ARG A 44 3.94 12.73 -1.36
CA ARG A 44 4.31 14.00 -0.71
C ARG A 44 3.73 15.22 -1.42
N GLU A 45 3.66 15.18 -2.73
CA GLU A 45 3.21 16.31 -3.56
C GLU A 45 1.69 16.39 -3.63
N SER A 46 1.01 15.28 -3.89
CA SER A 46 -0.45 15.23 -4.07
C SER A 46 -1.23 14.98 -2.79
N GLY A 47 -0.62 14.31 -1.82
CA GLY A 47 -1.31 13.84 -0.62
C GLY A 47 -2.39 12.79 -0.87
N ARG A 48 -2.50 12.23 -2.08
CA ARG A 48 -3.61 11.34 -2.46
C ARG A 48 -3.13 10.06 -3.11
N ALA A 49 -3.82 8.98 -2.76
CA ALA A 49 -3.59 7.68 -3.38
C ALA A 49 -4.84 6.80 -3.31
N THR A 50 -4.81 5.73 -4.09
CA THR A 50 -5.78 4.63 -3.97
C THR A 50 -5.01 3.34 -3.71
N LEU A 51 -5.35 2.65 -2.64
CA LEU A 51 -4.92 1.29 -2.38
C LEU A 51 -5.92 0.33 -3.02
N VAL A 52 -5.40 -0.70 -3.68
CA VAL A 52 -6.21 -1.76 -4.26
C VAL A 52 -5.85 -3.07 -3.57
N PHE A 53 -6.84 -3.66 -2.94
CA PHE A 53 -6.76 -4.97 -2.31
C PHE A 53 -7.70 -5.91 -3.04
N ALA A 54 -7.23 -7.11 -3.31
CA ALA A 54 -8.04 -8.17 -3.91
C ALA A 54 -7.92 -9.42 -3.05
N ASP A 55 -9.06 -9.99 -2.69
CA ASP A 55 -9.16 -11.22 -1.92
C ASP A 55 -10.39 -12.03 -2.36
N GLY A 56 -10.11 -13.08 -3.14
CA GLY A 56 -11.14 -13.96 -3.66
C GLY A 56 -12.16 -13.24 -4.54
N GLU A 57 -13.38 -13.08 -4.04
CA GLU A 57 -14.50 -12.48 -4.76
C GLU A 57 -14.62 -10.96 -4.56
N LEU A 58 -13.76 -10.39 -3.73
CA LEU A 58 -13.81 -8.97 -3.37
C LEU A 58 -12.59 -8.24 -3.90
N CYS A 59 -12.83 -7.14 -4.60
CA CYS A 59 -11.82 -6.13 -4.86
C CYS A 59 -12.20 -4.84 -4.13
N CYS A 60 -11.31 -4.32 -3.29
CA CYS A 60 -11.51 -3.06 -2.58
C CYS A 60 -10.60 -1.98 -3.14
N TYR A 61 -11.18 -0.84 -3.45
CA TYR A 61 -10.46 0.38 -3.81
C TYR A 61 -10.60 1.35 -2.64
N VAL A 62 -9.50 1.56 -1.92
CA VAL A 62 -9.47 2.41 -0.72
C VAL A 62 -8.80 3.73 -1.09
N LYS A 63 -9.59 4.80 -1.20
CA LYS A 63 -9.08 6.15 -1.42
C LYS A 63 -8.57 6.71 -0.11
N VAL A 64 -7.36 7.23 -0.13
CA VAL A 64 -6.68 7.72 1.06
C VAL A 64 -6.06 9.09 0.85
N GLU A 65 -6.00 9.85 1.93
CA GLU A 65 -5.16 11.04 2.03
C GLU A 65 -3.94 10.71 2.88
N GLY A 66 -2.76 11.02 2.35
CA GLY A 66 -1.47 10.69 2.94
C GLY A 66 -0.76 11.91 3.52
N LEU A 67 -0.40 11.82 4.79
CA LEU A 67 0.47 12.78 5.47
C LEU A 67 1.85 12.16 5.66
N ALA A 68 2.89 12.84 5.20
CA ALA A 68 4.26 12.41 5.43
C ALA A 68 4.62 12.52 6.92
N LEU A 69 5.16 11.44 7.46
CA LEU A 69 5.67 11.38 8.81
C LEU A 69 7.18 11.61 8.86
N PRO A 70 7.74 11.99 10.02
CA PRO A 70 9.18 11.97 10.22
C PRO A 70 9.79 10.62 9.89
N GLY A 71 11.04 10.61 9.42
CA GLY A 71 11.75 9.36 9.18
C GLY A 71 11.87 8.51 10.43
N ALA A 72 11.84 7.19 10.28
CA ALA A 72 12.15 6.27 11.38
C ALA A 72 13.66 6.20 11.58
N PRO A 73 14.19 6.45 12.79
CA PRO A 73 15.62 6.30 13.07
C PRO A 73 16.18 4.92 12.74
N SER A 74 15.36 3.88 12.94
CA SER A 74 15.72 2.49 12.63
C SER A 74 15.72 2.18 11.12
N ALA A 75 15.18 3.08 10.29
CA ALA A 75 14.98 2.84 8.85
C ALA A 75 15.23 4.10 8.02
N PRO A 76 16.47 4.60 7.91
CA PRO A 76 16.78 5.90 7.29
C PRO A 76 16.44 6.01 5.80
N GLY A 77 16.27 4.88 5.10
CA GLY A 77 15.88 4.86 3.69
C GLY A 77 14.36 4.73 3.46
N LEU A 78 13.57 4.70 4.53
CA LEU A 78 12.13 4.52 4.49
C LEU A 78 11.40 5.86 4.65
N ALA A 79 10.58 6.22 3.66
CA ALA A 79 9.60 7.27 3.81
C ALA A 79 8.33 6.68 4.41
N ARG A 80 7.81 7.32 5.46
CA ARG A 80 6.58 6.89 6.15
C ARG A 80 5.46 7.88 5.91
N PHE A 81 4.28 7.35 5.78
CA PHE A 81 3.05 8.13 5.60
C PHE A 81 1.98 7.59 6.53
N GLU A 82 1.24 8.48 7.18
CA GLU A 82 -0.06 8.13 7.74
C GLU A 82 -1.10 8.37 6.65
N LEU A 83 -1.91 7.36 6.39
CA LEU A 83 -2.97 7.39 5.41
C LEU A 83 -4.30 7.40 6.14
N VAL A 84 -5.12 8.40 5.88
CA VAL A 84 -6.50 8.48 6.36
C VAL A 84 -7.42 7.98 5.27
N VAL A 85 -8.27 7.02 5.59
CA VAL A 85 -9.26 6.48 4.67
C VAL A 85 -10.34 7.52 4.43
N HIS A 86 -10.55 7.88 3.17
CA HIS A 86 -11.55 8.84 2.72
C HIS A 86 -12.79 8.15 2.18
N ASP A 87 -12.60 7.07 1.41
CA ASP A 87 -13.68 6.33 0.75
C ASP A 87 -13.24 4.89 0.48
N VAL A 88 -14.19 3.97 0.53
CA VAL A 88 -13.97 2.56 0.21
C VAL A 88 -15.03 2.12 -0.79
N LEU A 89 -14.60 1.71 -1.96
CA LEU A 89 -15.45 1.06 -2.96
C LEU A 89 -15.17 -0.43 -2.92
N GLU A 90 -16.20 -1.20 -2.68
CA GLU A 90 -16.18 -2.66 -2.82
C GLU A 90 -16.72 -3.05 -4.18
N ASP A 91 -15.96 -3.85 -4.90
CA ASP A 91 -16.31 -4.38 -6.21
C ASP A 91 -16.46 -5.90 -6.08
N ARG A 92 -17.67 -6.39 -6.31
CA ARG A 92 -18.02 -7.80 -6.26
C ARG A 92 -18.71 -8.19 -7.55
N ALA A 93 -18.46 -9.40 -7.99
CA ALA A 93 -19.18 -9.96 -9.11
C ALA A 93 -20.65 -10.20 -8.74
N GLU A 94 -21.55 -9.40 -9.30
CA GLU A 94 -22.99 -9.44 -9.06
C GLU A 94 -23.78 -9.58 -10.37
N GLY A 95 -25.07 -9.93 -10.28
CA GLY A 95 -25.94 -10.01 -11.44
C GLY A 95 -25.46 -11.03 -12.48
N GLU A 96 -25.22 -10.60 -13.70
CA GLU A 96 -24.73 -11.45 -14.80
C GLU A 96 -23.30 -11.98 -14.58
N GLU A 97 -22.53 -11.31 -13.74
CA GLU A 97 -21.16 -11.69 -13.37
C GLU A 97 -21.11 -12.56 -12.11
N ALA A 98 -22.26 -12.87 -11.51
CA ALA A 98 -22.33 -13.67 -10.30
C ALA A 98 -21.62 -15.02 -10.48
N GLY A 99 -20.70 -15.32 -9.55
CA GLY A 99 -19.83 -16.49 -9.62
C GLY A 99 -18.46 -16.25 -10.30
N ALA A 100 -18.23 -15.09 -10.91
CA ALA A 100 -16.89 -14.70 -11.27
C ALA A 100 -16.06 -14.42 -10.00
N ARG A 101 -14.80 -14.83 -9.99
CA ARG A 101 -13.88 -14.54 -8.90
C ARG A 101 -12.49 -14.27 -9.43
N LEU A 102 -11.72 -13.51 -8.69
CA LEU A 102 -10.31 -13.34 -8.97
C LEU A 102 -9.58 -14.65 -8.70
N ALA A 103 -9.18 -15.32 -9.77
CA ALA A 103 -8.48 -16.61 -9.68
C ALA A 103 -7.01 -16.44 -9.34
N SER A 104 -6.40 -15.31 -9.73
CA SER A 104 -5.04 -14.94 -9.38
C SER A 104 -4.92 -13.43 -9.28
N GLY A 105 -4.06 -12.98 -8.39
CA GLY A 105 -3.67 -11.57 -8.25
C GLY A 105 -2.19 -11.39 -8.52
N LEU A 106 -1.72 -10.16 -8.40
CA LEU A 106 -0.29 -9.88 -8.39
C LEU A 106 0.30 -10.41 -7.08
N THR A 107 1.14 -11.43 -7.19
CA THR A 107 1.86 -12.01 -6.07
C THR A 107 3.32 -11.60 -6.13
N ILE A 108 3.91 -11.34 -4.96
CA ILE A 108 5.34 -11.09 -4.82
C ILE A 108 5.98 -12.37 -4.34
N ASP A 109 6.82 -12.97 -5.19
CA ASP A 109 7.63 -14.11 -4.82
C ASP A 109 9.00 -13.61 -4.32
N TRP A 110 9.26 -13.86 -3.05
CA TRP A 110 10.51 -13.47 -2.40
C TRP A 110 11.56 -14.56 -2.64
N ARG A 111 12.43 -14.32 -3.62
CA ARG A 111 13.59 -15.18 -3.85
C ARG A 111 14.71 -14.82 -2.88
N GLY A 112 15.19 -15.79 -2.13
CA GLY A 112 16.28 -15.62 -1.19
C GLY A 112 16.17 -16.52 0.04
N ASP A 113 17.09 -16.33 0.98
CA ASP A 113 17.03 -17.04 2.27
C ASP A 113 15.76 -16.64 3.04
N PRO A 114 14.90 -17.60 3.42
CA PRO A 114 13.65 -17.31 4.13
C PRO A 114 13.85 -16.55 5.44
N ALA A 115 14.95 -16.80 6.16
CA ALA A 115 15.24 -16.09 7.41
C ALA A 115 15.59 -14.62 7.17
N ALA A 116 16.35 -14.32 6.12
CA ALA A 116 16.68 -12.95 5.73
C ALA A 116 15.42 -12.19 5.26
N VAL A 117 14.53 -12.85 4.52
CA VAL A 117 13.24 -12.28 4.11
C VAL A 117 12.37 -11.98 5.34
N ALA A 118 12.21 -12.93 6.25
CA ALA A 118 11.45 -12.75 7.48
C ALA A 118 12.01 -11.61 8.35
N GLY A 119 13.32 -11.51 8.49
CA GLY A 119 13.99 -10.43 9.20
C GLY A 119 13.72 -9.06 8.58
N ARG A 120 13.75 -8.95 7.26
CA ARG A 120 13.43 -7.72 6.53
C ARG A 120 11.97 -7.29 6.73
N LEU A 121 11.04 -8.24 6.67
CA LEU A 121 9.61 -7.96 6.89
C LEU A 121 9.34 -7.51 8.33
N ALA A 122 9.97 -8.14 9.31
CA ALA A 122 9.86 -7.75 10.73
C ALA A 122 10.42 -6.35 10.97
N TRP A 123 11.57 -6.03 10.38
CA TRP A 123 12.18 -4.71 10.44
C TRP A 123 11.26 -3.62 9.86
N LEU A 124 10.69 -3.85 8.67
CA LEU A 124 9.74 -2.92 8.05
C LEU A 124 8.54 -2.65 8.96
N ARG A 125 7.95 -3.69 9.52
CA ARG A 125 6.80 -3.56 10.42
C ARG A 125 7.15 -2.82 11.71
N ALA A 126 8.35 -3.04 12.25
CA ALA A 126 8.82 -2.30 13.44
C ALA A 126 8.97 -0.80 13.11
N ALA A 127 9.60 -0.47 12.00
CA ALA A 127 9.76 0.90 11.55
C ALA A 127 8.44 1.63 11.29
N LEU A 128 7.39 0.93 10.87
CA LEU A 128 6.06 1.51 10.68
C LEU A 128 5.33 1.81 12.00
N ARG A 129 5.76 1.20 13.10
CA ARG A 129 5.18 1.45 14.44
C ARG A 129 5.81 2.62 15.19
N GLU A 130 7.02 3.03 14.81
CA GLU A 130 7.68 4.22 15.35
C GLU A 130 6.91 5.52 15.00
#